data_fcae2695f4fb840bcf8486353cc610b4
#
_entry.id   fcae2695f4fb840bcf8486353cc610b4
#
_cell.length_a   1.000
_cell.length_b   1.000
_cell.length_c   1.000
_cell.angle_alpha   90.00
_cell.angle_beta   90.00
_cell.angle_gamma   90.00
#
_symmetry.space_group_name_H-M   'P 1'
#
loop_
_entity.id
_entity.type
_entity.pdbx_description
1 polymer ?
#
loop_
_entity_poly.entity_id
_entity_poly.type
_entity_poly.pdbx_seq_one_letter_code
_entity_poly.pdbx_strand_id
1 'polypeptide(L)'
;VPSEQVKQEVISFLVLNMHKFKEGKGKAFSYFSIVAKNYLILHNNKNYAHYKSHDTMDVLDWNQKTKDQEIKKEEDEKVKEYVHQFVEYWENNITNVFTRKKDILVADSVLEIFRRAQHIENFNKKALYIMIREMSGSKTQHITRIVNTMKKYHQNLSQEYMNVGHIDTTSTGSFL
;
A
#
# COMPACT_ATOMS: atom_id res chain seq x y z
N VAL A 1 2.35 30.24 9.02
CA VAL A 1 2.98 30.39 10.36
C VAL A 1 4.33 31.04 10.14
N PRO A 2 4.69 32.14 10.87
CA PRO A 2 5.99 32.76 10.76
C PRO A 2 7.12 31.79 11.05
N SER A 3 8.17 31.80 10.23
CA SER A 3 9.33 30.89 10.32
C SER A 3 9.98 30.87 11.71
N GLU A 4 9.99 32.00 12.40
CA GLU A 4 10.58 32.13 13.72
C GLU A 4 9.78 31.42 14.83
N GLN A 5 8.45 31.36 14.72
CA GLN A 5 7.61 30.66 15.67
C GLN A 5 7.81 29.14 15.57
N VAL A 6 7.88 28.59 14.33
CA VAL A 6 8.18 27.16 14.10
C VAL A 6 9.56 26.81 14.65
N LYS A 7 10.54 27.67 14.47
CA LYS A 7 11.90 27.49 14.98
C LYS A 7 11.92 27.38 16.51
N GLN A 8 11.19 28.27 17.20
CA GLN A 8 11.08 28.20 18.66
C GLN A 8 10.36 26.93 19.15
N GLU A 9 9.32 26.52 18.46
CA GLU A 9 8.63 25.27 18.79
C GLU A 9 9.55 24.03 18.64
N VAL A 10 10.36 23.98 17.57
CA VAL A 10 11.37 22.92 17.38
C VAL A 10 12.38 22.92 18.51
N ILE A 11 12.91 24.09 18.89
CA ILE A 11 13.89 24.21 19.99
C ILE A 11 13.27 23.72 21.29
N SER A 12 12.07 24.17 21.63
CA SER A 12 11.36 23.74 22.85
C SER A 12 11.13 22.22 22.85
N PHE A 13 10.73 21.65 21.71
CA PHE A 13 10.56 20.20 21.57
C PHE A 13 11.87 19.44 21.77
N LEU A 14 12.99 19.93 21.22
CA LEU A 14 14.30 19.31 21.40
C LEU A 14 14.75 19.34 22.86
N VAL A 15 14.58 20.47 23.55
CA VAL A 15 14.92 20.62 24.96
C VAL A 15 14.12 19.65 25.83
N LEU A 16 12.81 19.54 25.62
CA LEU A 16 11.94 18.60 26.34
C LEU A 16 12.33 17.12 26.12
N ASN A 17 12.91 16.80 24.97
CA ASN A 17 13.30 15.44 24.62
C ASN A 17 14.79 15.15 24.77
N MET A 18 15.56 16.06 25.34
CA MET A 18 17.01 15.94 25.49
C MET A 18 17.41 14.75 26.36
N HIS A 19 16.61 14.41 27.36
CA HIS A 19 16.82 13.27 28.25
C HIS A 19 16.75 11.91 27.55
N LYS A 20 16.19 11.82 26.35
CA LYS A 20 16.09 10.58 25.55
C LYS A 20 17.38 10.25 24.80
N PHE A 21 18.30 11.20 24.72
CA PHE A 21 19.61 10.95 24.12
C PHE A 21 20.46 10.10 25.07
N LYS A 22 21.05 9.01 24.53
CA LYS A 22 21.96 8.12 25.26
C LYS A 22 23.36 8.28 24.69
N GLU A 23 24.29 8.71 25.53
CA GLU A 23 25.72 8.76 25.17
C GLU A 23 26.19 7.36 24.74
N GLY A 24 27.08 7.30 23.75
CA GLY A 24 27.63 6.04 23.21
C GLY A 24 26.84 5.43 22.04
N LYS A 25 25.61 5.91 21.74
CA LYS A 25 24.82 5.39 20.61
C LYS A 25 24.93 6.23 19.31
N GLY A 26 25.82 7.23 19.28
CA GLY A 26 26.06 8.07 18.12
C GLY A 26 26.33 9.54 18.52
N LYS A 27 26.55 10.37 17.49
CA LYS A 27 26.80 11.81 17.70
C LYS A 27 25.50 12.53 18.05
N ALA A 28 25.53 13.32 19.13
CA ALA A 28 24.37 14.11 19.59
C ALA A 28 23.76 14.98 18.49
N PHE A 29 24.61 15.64 17.70
CA PHE A 29 24.16 16.46 16.56
C PHE A 29 23.33 15.64 15.55
N SER A 30 23.77 14.45 15.16
CA SER A 30 23.05 13.58 14.23
C SER A 30 21.70 13.15 14.79
N TYR A 31 21.64 12.79 16.07
CA TYR A 31 20.40 12.42 16.74
C TYR A 31 19.40 13.56 16.74
N PHE A 32 19.80 14.76 17.23
CA PHE A 32 18.91 15.89 17.32
C PHE A 32 18.50 16.44 15.96
N SER A 33 19.36 16.36 14.94
CA SER A 33 19.00 16.71 13.56
C SER A 33 17.87 15.83 13.00
N ILE A 34 17.90 14.53 13.27
CA ILE A 34 16.83 13.60 12.86
C ILE A 34 15.55 13.89 13.63
N VAL A 35 15.64 14.12 14.93
CA VAL A 35 14.48 14.44 15.78
C VAL A 35 13.81 15.76 15.34
N ALA A 36 14.62 16.80 15.07
CA ALA A 36 14.11 18.08 14.55
C ALA A 36 13.42 17.91 13.19
N LYS A 37 14.05 17.18 12.26
CA LYS A 37 13.48 16.89 10.93
C LYS A 37 12.13 16.18 11.05
N ASN A 38 12.03 15.14 11.89
CA ASN A 38 10.79 14.41 12.09
C ASN A 38 9.70 15.28 12.72
N TYR A 39 10.05 16.12 13.68
CA TYR A 39 9.12 17.10 14.24
C TYR A 39 8.58 18.05 13.18
N LEU A 40 9.45 18.63 12.35
CA LEU A 40 9.05 19.53 11.27
C LEU A 40 8.14 18.88 10.25
N ILE A 41 8.39 17.61 9.91
CA ILE A 41 7.52 16.83 9.01
C ILE A 41 6.13 16.67 9.64
N LEU A 42 6.06 16.27 10.91
CA LEU A 42 4.79 16.09 11.63
C LEU A 42 4.04 17.43 11.78
N HIS A 43 4.76 18.51 12.13
CA HIS A 43 4.18 19.85 12.23
C HIS A 43 3.61 20.33 10.89
N ASN A 44 4.36 20.11 9.79
CA ASN A 44 3.92 20.50 8.45
C ASN A 44 2.71 19.68 8.00
N ASN A 45 2.69 18.37 8.24
CA ASN A 45 1.56 17.52 7.95
C ASN A 45 0.30 17.91 8.75
N LYS A 46 0.47 18.26 10.04
CA LYS A 46 -0.62 18.77 10.88
C LYS A 46 -1.17 20.09 10.37
N ASN A 47 -0.29 21.04 10.01
CA ASN A 47 -0.67 22.32 9.44
C ASN A 47 -1.36 22.16 8.09
N TYR A 48 -0.88 21.26 7.24
CA TYR A 48 -1.51 20.95 5.96
C TYR A 48 -2.91 20.33 6.16
N ALA A 49 -3.05 19.38 7.08
CA ALA A 49 -4.34 18.81 7.44
C ALA A 49 -5.31 19.88 8.01
N HIS A 50 -4.79 20.75 8.89
CA HIS A 50 -5.56 21.88 9.43
C HIS A 50 -5.95 22.88 8.34
N TYR A 51 -5.00 23.26 7.46
CA TYR A 51 -5.25 24.13 6.31
C TYR A 51 -6.33 23.51 5.42
N LYS A 52 -6.19 22.24 5.07
CA LYS A 52 -7.17 21.49 4.26
C LYS A 52 -8.54 21.37 4.95
N SER A 53 -8.62 21.37 6.28
CA SER A 53 -9.88 21.31 7.03
C SER A 53 -10.52 22.68 7.28
N HIS A 54 -9.74 23.79 7.19
CA HIS A 54 -10.21 25.15 7.42
C HIS A 54 -10.29 26.03 6.17
N ASP A 55 -9.73 25.56 5.06
CA ASP A 55 -9.91 26.22 3.78
C ASP A 55 -11.30 25.88 3.27
N THR A 56 -12.16 26.83 3.38
CA THR A 56 -13.55 26.86 2.91
C THR A 56 -14.64 26.59 3.95
N MET A 57 -14.99 27.63 4.64
CA MET A 57 -16.37 27.88 5.03
C MET A 57 -17.15 28.58 3.88
N ASP A 58 -16.85 28.27 2.62
CA ASP A 58 -17.62 28.73 1.47
C ASP A 58 -18.42 27.58 0.85
N VAL A 59 -19.68 27.89 0.57
CA VAL A 59 -20.75 26.99 0.07
C VAL A 59 -20.38 26.22 -1.22
N LEU A 60 -19.27 26.58 -1.88
CA LEU A 60 -18.74 25.88 -3.07
C LEU A 60 -18.03 24.55 -2.73
N ASP A 61 -17.56 24.38 -1.50
CA ASP A 61 -16.74 23.23 -1.13
C ASP A 61 -17.54 21.98 -0.75
N TRP A 62 -18.82 22.13 -0.35
CA TRP A 62 -19.69 21.00 -0.07
C TRP A 62 -19.93 20.14 -1.33
N ASN A 63 -20.14 20.79 -2.47
CA ASN A 63 -20.35 20.08 -3.75
C ASN A 63 -19.06 19.43 -4.26
N GLN A 64 -17.90 19.98 -3.95
CA GLN A 64 -16.61 19.42 -4.34
C GLN A 64 -16.23 18.22 -3.46
N LYS A 65 -16.44 18.32 -2.14
CA LYS A 65 -16.21 17.19 -1.21
C LYS A 65 -17.11 16.00 -1.50
N THR A 66 -18.35 16.23 -1.89
CA THR A 66 -19.27 15.16 -2.27
C THR A 66 -18.84 14.51 -3.58
N LYS A 67 -18.41 15.29 -4.57
CA LYS A 67 -17.86 14.78 -5.84
C LYS A 67 -16.55 14.00 -5.64
N ASP A 68 -15.63 14.51 -4.82
CA ASP A 68 -14.37 13.82 -4.51
C ASP A 68 -14.60 12.50 -3.76
N GLN A 69 -15.61 12.46 -2.90
CA GLN A 69 -16.02 11.22 -2.21
C GLN A 69 -16.71 10.23 -3.15
N GLU A 70 -17.55 10.71 -4.07
CA GLU A 70 -18.17 9.88 -5.11
C GLU A 70 -17.13 9.31 -6.08
N ILE A 71 -16.21 10.14 -6.58
CA ILE A 71 -15.10 9.69 -7.45
C ILE A 71 -14.25 8.64 -6.75
N LYS A 72 -13.86 8.88 -5.49
CA LYS A 72 -13.07 7.93 -4.72
C LYS A 72 -13.83 6.62 -4.48
N LYS A 73 -15.13 6.67 -4.27
CA LYS A 73 -15.97 5.48 -4.11
C LYS A 73 -16.06 4.67 -5.40
N GLU A 74 -16.21 5.35 -6.55
CA GLU A 74 -16.19 4.70 -7.87
C GLU A 74 -14.82 4.05 -8.17
N GLU A 75 -13.72 4.72 -7.80
CA GLU A 75 -12.37 4.17 -7.95
C GLU A 75 -12.18 2.93 -7.08
N ASP A 76 -12.62 2.97 -5.82
CA ASP A 76 -12.55 1.83 -4.89
C ASP A 76 -13.42 0.66 -5.38
N GLU A 77 -14.58 0.91 -5.99
CA GLU A 77 -15.45 -0.11 -6.58
C GLU A 77 -14.80 -0.75 -7.81
N LYS A 78 -14.18 0.03 -8.71
CA LYS A 78 -13.44 -0.48 -9.87
C LYS A 78 -12.25 -1.35 -9.46
N VAL A 79 -11.53 -0.94 -8.40
CA VAL A 79 -10.42 -1.75 -7.87
C VAL A 79 -10.92 -3.08 -7.32
N LYS A 80 -12.04 -3.08 -6.59
CA LYS A 80 -12.66 -4.31 -6.06
C LYS A 80 -13.10 -5.25 -7.18
N GLU A 81 -13.73 -4.69 -8.21
CA GLU A 81 -14.17 -5.45 -9.37
C GLU A 81 -12.99 -6.06 -10.13
N TYR A 82 -11.94 -5.27 -10.38
CA TYR A 82 -10.71 -5.77 -10.97
C TYR A 82 -10.09 -6.91 -10.15
N VAL A 83 -9.99 -6.76 -8.84
CA VAL A 83 -9.45 -7.80 -7.96
C VAL A 83 -10.30 -9.08 -8.02
N HIS A 84 -11.63 -8.95 -8.09
CA HIS A 84 -12.53 -10.10 -8.24
C HIS A 84 -12.27 -10.85 -9.55
N GLN A 85 -12.23 -10.14 -10.67
CA GLN A 85 -11.94 -10.73 -12.00
C GLN A 85 -10.53 -11.32 -12.07
N PHE A 86 -9.55 -10.67 -11.43
CA PHE A 86 -8.18 -11.19 -11.33
C PHE A 86 -8.11 -12.53 -10.58
N VAL A 87 -8.85 -12.66 -9.47
CA VAL A 87 -8.93 -13.92 -8.72
C VAL A 87 -9.61 -14.99 -9.55
N GLU A 88 -10.73 -14.67 -10.21
CA GLU A 88 -11.47 -15.59 -11.09
C GLU A 88 -10.61 -16.07 -12.27
N TYR A 89 -9.87 -15.15 -12.91
CA TYR A 89 -8.91 -15.52 -13.96
C TYR A 89 -7.92 -16.60 -13.47
N TRP A 90 -7.34 -16.41 -12.30
CA TRP A 90 -6.38 -17.33 -11.75
C TRP A 90 -7.03 -18.67 -11.31
N GLU A 91 -8.25 -18.66 -10.79
CA GLU A 91 -8.98 -19.90 -10.46
C GLU A 91 -9.15 -20.78 -11.68
N ASN A 92 -9.42 -20.18 -12.84
CA ASN A 92 -9.56 -20.90 -14.10
C ASN A 92 -8.23 -21.31 -14.73
N ASN A 93 -7.16 -20.55 -14.52
CA ASN A 93 -5.91 -20.67 -15.27
C ASN A 93 -4.69 -21.12 -14.46
N ILE A 94 -4.80 -21.27 -13.15
CA ILE A 94 -3.67 -21.59 -12.27
C ILE A 94 -2.95 -22.88 -12.66
N THR A 95 -3.69 -23.92 -13.06
CA THR A 95 -3.14 -25.22 -13.48
C THR A 95 -2.50 -25.19 -14.86
N ASN A 96 -2.91 -24.25 -15.70
CA ASN A 96 -2.34 -24.06 -17.04
C ASN A 96 -0.98 -23.36 -16.98
N VAL A 97 -0.83 -22.41 -16.04
CA VAL A 97 0.40 -21.65 -15.85
C VAL A 97 1.40 -22.38 -14.94
N PHE A 98 0.92 -23.02 -13.88
CA PHE A 98 1.75 -23.72 -12.92
C PHE A 98 1.48 -25.23 -12.96
N THR A 99 2.44 -26.01 -13.44
CA THR A 99 2.31 -27.46 -13.58
C THR A 99 2.67 -28.22 -12.31
N ARG A 100 3.51 -27.65 -11.45
CA ARG A 100 3.98 -28.30 -10.23
C ARG A 100 3.02 -28.04 -9.07
N LYS A 101 2.60 -29.07 -8.35
CA LYS A 101 1.70 -28.96 -7.17
C LYS A 101 2.19 -27.94 -6.14
N LYS A 102 3.52 -27.84 -5.92
CA LYS A 102 4.10 -26.84 -5.00
C LYS A 102 3.96 -25.41 -5.50
N ASP A 103 4.05 -25.19 -6.81
CA ASP A 103 3.89 -23.87 -7.42
C ASP A 103 2.42 -23.43 -7.34
N ILE A 104 1.49 -24.35 -7.63
CA ILE A 104 0.05 -24.15 -7.48
C ILE A 104 -0.30 -23.77 -6.03
N LEU A 105 0.24 -24.50 -5.04
CA LEU A 105 -0.01 -24.21 -3.63
C LEU A 105 0.43 -22.81 -3.22
N VAL A 106 1.59 -22.36 -3.71
CA VAL A 106 2.08 -21.00 -3.45
C VAL A 106 1.18 -19.96 -4.15
N ALA A 107 0.81 -20.19 -5.40
CA ALA A 107 -0.06 -19.29 -6.15
C ALA A 107 -1.45 -19.18 -5.49
N ASP A 108 -2.04 -20.31 -5.08
CA ASP A 108 -3.31 -20.30 -4.36
C ASP A 108 -3.21 -19.59 -3.00
N SER A 109 -2.10 -19.76 -2.27
CA SER A 109 -1.84 -18.99 -1.05
C SER A 109 -1.77 -17.47 -1.30
N VAL A 110 -1.28 -17.04 -2.46
CA VAL A 110 -1.32 -15.63 -2.87
C VAL A 110 -2.75 -15.18 -3.16
N LEU A 111 -3.53 -15.97 -3.86
CA LEU A 111 -4.94 -15.66 -4.16
C LEU A 111 -5.79 -15.58 -2.88
N GLU A 112 -5.49 -16.42 -1.89
CA GLU A 112 -6.18 -16.39 -0.60
C GLU A 112 -5.99 -15.05 0.13
N ILE A 113 -4.83 -14.41 -0.03
CA ILE A 113 -4.60 -13.04 0.48
C ILE A 113 -5.53 -12.04 -0.21
N PHE A 114 -5.73 -12.15 -1.52
CA PHE A 114 -6.67 -11.27 -2.24
C PHE A 114 -8.11 -11.51 -1.83
N ARG A 115 -8.53 -12.77 -1.66
CA ARG A 115 -9.88 -13.10 -1.18
C ARG A 115 -10.16 -12.54 0.21
N ARG A 116 -9.13 -12.52 1.07
CA ARG A 116 -9.22 -12.01 2.47
C ARG A 116 -8.74 -10.58 2.63
N ALA A 117 -8.54 -9.84 1.55
CA ALA A 117 -7.95 -8.49 1.59
C ALA A 117 -8.66 -7.55 2.59
N GLN A 118 -9.99 -7.65 2.71
CA GLN A 118 -10.78 -6.83 3.64
C GLN A 118 -10.49 -7.11 5.12
N HIS A 119 -9.92 -8.28 5.44
CA HIS A 119 -9.61 -8.72 6.81
C HIS A 119 -8.13 -8.60 7.16
N ILE A 120 -7.30 -8.12 6.23
CA ILE A 120 -5.86 -7.97 6.43
C ILE A 120 -5.57 -6.54 6.86
N GLU A 121 -5.19 -6.36 8.11
CA GLU A 121 -4.86 -5.03 8.67
C GLU A 121 -3.51 -4.49 8.15
N ASN A 122 -2.59 -5.36 7.77
CA ASN A 122 -1.23 -4.97 7.41
C ASN A 122 -0.79 -5.55 6.08
N PHE A 123 -0.82 -4.71 5.04
CA PHE A 123 -0.32 -5.02 3.69
C PHE A 123 1.19 -4.83 3.52
N ASN A 124 1.97 -4.87 4.60
CA ASN A 124 3.41 -4.83 4.49
C ASN A 124 3.92 -6.09 3.77
N LYS A 125 4.77 -5.91 2.76
CA LYS A 125 5.37 -7.00 1.96
C LYS A 125 5.95 -8.12 2.84
N LYS A 126 6.61 -7.79 3.94
CA LYS A 126 7.21 -8.76 4.86
C LYS A 126 6.13 -9.62 5.54
N ALA A 127 5.05 -8.99 6.01
CA ALA A 127 3.93 -9.69 6.64
C ALA A 127 3.23 -10.63 5.65
N LEU A 128 2.94 -10.16 4.43
CA LEU A 128 2.34 -10.98 3.37
C LEU A 128 3.19 -12.18 3.01
N TYR A 129 4.53 -12.02 2.90
CA TYR A 129 5.43 -13.14 2.64
C TYR A 129 5.48 -14.16 3.78
N ILE A 130 5.33 -13.74 5.04
CA ILE A 130 5.20 -14.63 6.18
C ILE A 130 3.91 -15.44 6.07
N MET A 131 2.78 -14.78 5.79
CA MET A 131 1.48 -15.47 5.62
C MET A 131 1.53 -16.50 4.49
N ILE A 132 2.06 -16.14 3.31
CA ILE A 132 2.20 -17.09 2.19
C ILE A 132 3.10 -18.26 2.59
N ARG A 133 4.19 -18.01 3.32
CA ARG A 133 5.10 -19.06 3.78
C ARG A 133 4.42 -20.03 4.75
N GLU A 134 3.61 -19.52 5.67
CA GLU A 134 2.86 -20.34 6.63
C GLU A 134 1.81 -21.20 5.94
N MET A 135 1.07 -20.63 4.98
CA MET A 135 0.06 -21.36 4.22
C MET A 135 0.66 -22.40 3.26
N SER A 136 1.76 -22.06 2.56
CA SER A 136 2.33 -22.91 1.53
C SER A 136 3.47 -23.81 1.99
N GLY A 137 4.06 -23.59 3.18
CA GLY A 137 5.27 -24.25 3.65
C GLY A 137 6.51 -24.00 2.77
N SER A 138 6.49 -23.00 1.91
CA SER A 138 7.50 -22.78 0.86
C SER A 138 8.57 -21.79 1.30
N LYS A 139 9.78 -21.95 0.76
CA LYS A 139 10.90 -21.02 1.01
C LYS A 139 10.65 -19.68 0.29
N THR A 140 11.16 -18.58 0.85
CA THR A 140 10.99 -17.21 0.33
C THR A 140 11.40 -17.07 -1.14
N GLN A 141 12.49 -17.72 -1.57
CA GLN A 141 12.93 -17.69 -2.97
C GLN A 141 11.89 -18.29 -3.93
N HIS A 142 11.27 -19.40 -3.51
CA HIS A 142 10.20 -20.04 -4.28
C HIS A 142 8.96 -19.14 -4.37
N ILE A 143 8.55 -18.57 -3.25
CA ILE A 143 7.44 -17.60 -3.20
C ILE A 143 7.71 -16.43 -4.14
N THR A 144 8.91 -15.84 -4.07
CA THR A 144 9.30 -14.70 -4.92
C THR A 144 9.22 -15.04 -6.40
N ARG A 145 9.63 -16.25 -6.81
CA ARG A 145 9.52 -16.69 -8.21
C ARG A 145 8.07 -16.73 -8.66
N ILE A 146 7.18 -17.34 -7.89
CA ILE A 146 5.75 -17.46 -8.23
C ILE A 146 5.08 -16.08 -8.25
N VAL A 147 5.31 -15.26 -7.22
CA VAL A 147 4.79 -13.89 -7.15
C VAL A 147 5.25 -13.05 -8.35
N ASN A 148 6.51 -13.18 -8.79
CA ASN A 148 7.01 -12.47 -9.97
C ASN A 148 6.32 -12.94 -11.27
N THR A 149 6.02 -14.22 -11.39
CA THR A 149 5.23 -14.73 -12.51
C THR A 149 3.82 -14.14 -12.48
N MET A 150 3.12 -14.22 -11.36
CA MET A 150 1.77 -13.64 -11.21
C MET A 150 1.76 -12.12 -11.46
N LYS A 151 2.83 -11.41 -11.06
CA LYS A 151 2.97 -9.98 -11.32
C LYS A 151 3.05 -9.64 -12.81
N LYS A 152 3.71 -10.46 -13.63
CA LYS A 152 3.73 -10.26 -15.08
C LYS A 152 2.32 -10.38 -15.67
N TYR A 153 1.58 -11.40 -15.26
CA TYR A 153 0.17 -11.56 -15.66
C TYR A 153 -0.67 -10.37 -15.20
N HIS A 154 -0.51 -9.93 -13.95
CA HIS A 154 -1.20 -8.75 -13.45
C HIS A 154 -0.96 -7.51 -14.32
N GLN A 155 0.28 -7.27 -14.78
CA GLN A 155 0.58 -6.14 -15.65
C GLN A 155 -0.23 -6.17 -16.96
N ASN A 156 -0.35 -7.34 -17.57
CA ASN A 156 -1.10 -7.50 -18.81
C ASN A 156 -2.62 -7.42 -18.58
N LEU A 157 -3.12 -8.14 -17.55
CA LEU A 157 -4.54 -8.14 -17.19
C LEU A 157 -5.04 -6.76 -16.73
N SER A 158 -4.22 -6.00 -16.01
CA SER A 158 -4.57 -4.64 -15.60
C SER A 158 -4.66 -3.69 -16.79
N GLN A 159 -3.79 -3.88 -17.79
CA GLN A 159 -3.83 -3.10 -19.02
C GLN A 159 -5.06 -3.44 -19.87
N GLU A 160 -5.41 -4.73 -19.95
CA GLU A 160 -6.64 -5.21 -20.60
C GLU A 160 -7.87 -4.61 -19.92
N TYR A 161 -7.95 -4.71 -18.59
CA TYR A 161 -9.05 -4.13 -17.81
C TYR A 161 -9.19 -2.62 -18.00
N MET A 162 -8.07 -1.88 -18.04
CA MET A 162 -8.12 -0.44 -18.30
C MET A 162 -8.61 -0.08 -19.70
N ASN A 163 -8.34 -0.94 -20.70
CA ASN A 163 -8.72 -0.68 -22.08
C ASN A 163 -10.17 -1.09 -22.39
N VAL A 164 -10.63 -2.20 -21.81
CA VAL A 164 -11.91 -2.86 -22.18
C VAL A 164 -12.91 -2.84 -21.04
N GLY A 165 -12.48 -2.61 -19.79
CA GLY A 165 -13.32 -2.60 -18.59
C GLY A 165 -13.62 -3.98 -18.00
N HIS A 166 -13.08 -5.06 -18.59
CA HIS A 166 -13.19 -6.42 -18.07
C HIS A 166 -11.99 -7.26 -18.48
N ILE A 167 -11.77 -8.39 -17.80
CA ILE A 167 -10.74 -9.38 -18.09
C ILE A 167 -11.43 -10.61 -18.72
N ASP A 168 -10.85 -11.17 -19.77
CA ASP A 168 -11.26 -12.48 -20.24
C ASP A 168 -10.74 -13.56 -19.27
N THR A 169 -11.64 -14.07 -18.42
CA THR A 169 -11.32 -15.08 -17.41
C THR A 169 -11.26 -16.50 -17.97
N THR A 170 -11.70 -16.72 -19.23
CA THR A 170 -11.82 -18.04 -19.84
C THR A 170 -10.62 -18.41 -20.71
N SER A 171 -9.92 -17.44 -21.26
CA SER A 171 -8.76 -17.69 -22.12
C SER A 171 -7.46 -17.55 -21.33
N THR A 172 -6.61 -18.58 -21.40
CA THR A 172 -5.18 -18.43 -21.12
C THR A 172 -4.56 -17.64 -22.26
N GLY A 173 -4.73 -16.32 -22.25
CA GLY A 173 -4.01 -15.47 -23.17
C GLY A 173 -2.53 -15.87 -23.13
N SER A 174 -1.92 -16.14 -24.28
CA SER A 174 -0.51 -16.49 -24.40
C SER A 174 0.33 -15.26 -24.05
N PHE A 175 0.54 -15.05 -22.76
CA PHE A 175 1.35 -13.94 -22.23
C PHE A 175 2.82 -14.36 -21.99
N LEU A 176 3.28 -15.39 -22.67
CA LEU A 176 4.69 -15.83 -22.68
C LEU A 176 5.43 -15.26 -23.88
#